data_9a50455c12c0b86d9d9ec0181d0cf3a1
#
_entry.id   9a50455c12c0b86d9d9ec0181d0cf3a1
#
_cell.length_a   1.000
_cell.length_b   1.000
_cell.length_c   1.000
_cell.angle_alpha   90.00
_cell.angle_beta   90.00
_cell.angle_gamma   90.00
#
_symmetry.space_group_name_H-M   'P 1'
#
loop_
_entity.id
_entity.type
_entity.pdbx_description
1 polymer ?
#
loop_
_entity_poly.entity_id
_entity_poly.type
_entity_poly.pdbx_seq_one_letter_code
_entity_poly.pdbx_strand_id
1 'polypeptide(L)'
;MTRTVLTTCTNAVHGGEPSTWFYVEADAETAVARHRCMSCGDSRDVLDSAEHWNFPRMWACPSCSQSIAEIASGLHTDEHGAVSWLALAARCVDCGTIDGLTDFTLDATPADEVLRRL
;
A
#
# COMPACT_ATOMS: atom_id res chain seq x y z
N MET A 1 7.70 17.98 2.99
CA MET A 1 6.26 17.99 2.64
C MET A 1 5.74 16.56 2.63
N THR A 2 4.52 16.33 3.12
CA THR A 2 3.90 15.01 3.15
C THR A 2 2.71 14.98 2.20
N ARG A 3 2.60 13.93 1.41
CA ARG A 3 1.49 13.71 0.48
C ARG A 3 0.88 12.34 0.74
N THR A 4 -0.44 12.26 0.81
CA THR A 4 -1.16 10.98 1.00
C THR A 4 -1.82 10.57 -0.31
N VAL A 5 -1.64 9.31 -0.68
CA VAL A 5 -2.20 8.71 -1.89
C VAL A 5 -2.96 7.44 -1.53
N LEU A 6 -4.17 7.29 -2.06
CA LEU A 6 -4.94 6.07 -1.93
C LEU A 6 -4.59 5.11 -3.06
N THR A 7 -4.30 3.86 -2.75
CA THR A 7 -4.03 2.84 -3.75
C THR A 7 -5.30 2.47 -4.50
N THR A 8 -5.21 2.40 -5.82
CA THR A 8 -6.34 2.01 -6.68
C THR A 8 -5.91 0.89 -7.63
N CYS A 9 -6.82 -0.04 -7.91
CA CYS A 9 -6.64 -1.02 -8.97
C CYS A 9 -7.31 -0.50 -10.24
N THR A 10 -6.51 -0.26 -11.27
CA THR A 10 -6.97 0.28 -12.56
C THR A 10 -7.05 -0.78 -13.65
N ASN A 11 -7.11 -2.07 -13.27
CA ASN A 11 -7.24 -3.16 -14.23
C ASN A 11 -8.47 -2.93 -15.11
N ALA A 12 -8.34 -3.20 -16.41
CA ALA A 12 -9.40 -2.97 -17.41
C ALA A 12 -10.71 -3.67 -17.09
N VAL A 13 -10.70 -4.77 -16.32
CA VAL A 13 -11.91 -5.50 -15.94
C VAL A 13 -12.87 -4.68 -15.09
N HIS A 14 -12.40 -3.59 -14.48
CA HIS A 14 -13.25 -2.70 -13.67
C HIS A 14 -14.08 -1.72 -14.50
N GLY A 15 -13.93 -1.72 -15.82
CA GLY A 15 -14.75 -0.90 -16.71
C GLY A 15 -14.63 0.60 -16.49
N GLY A 16 -13.46 1.10 -16.05
CA GLY A 16 -13.22 2.52 -15.81
C GLY A 16 -13.55 3.00 -14.40
N GLU A 17 -14.05 2.14 -13.53
CA GLU A 17 -14.28 2.43 -12.11
C GLU A 17 -13.22 1.74 -11.27
N PRO A 18 -12.12 2.44 -10.88
CA PRO A 18 -11.05 1.81 -10.10
C PRO A 18 -11.54 1.26 -8.78
N SER A 19 -11.06 0.06 -8.41
CA SER A 19 -11.33 -0.51 -7.09
C SER A 19 -10.30 -0.01 -6.08
N THR A 20 -10.77 0.26 -4.85
CA THR A 20 -9.91 0.69 -3.73
C THR A 20 -9.89 -0.32 -2.59
N TRP A 21 -10.51 -1.49 -2.77
CA TRP A 21 -10.60 -2.52 -1.74
C TRP A 21 -9.64 -3.66 -2.02
N PHE A 22 -8.79 -3.93 -1.03
CA PHE A 22 -7.68 -4.87 -1.17
C PHE A 22 -7.56 -5.82 0.01
N TYR A 23 -6.99 -7.01 -0.27
CA TYR A 23 -6.28 -7.81 0.74
C TYR A 23 -4.84 -7.34 0.75
N VAL A 24 -4.21 -7.32 1.92
CA VAL A 24 -2.82 -6.89 2.06
C VAL A 24 -2.03 -7.82 2.96
N GLU A 25 -0.80 -8.09 2.58
CA GLU A 25 0.19 -8.82 3.39
C GLU A 25 1.38 -7.88 3.59
N ALA A 26 1.81 -7.69 4.82
CA ALA A 26 2.89 -6.75 5.13
C ALA A 26 3.64 -7.16 6.38
N ASP A 27 4.94 -6.83 6.42
CA ASP A 27 5.78 -7.01 7.58
C ASP A 27 6.60 -5.73 7.82
N ALA A 28 6.47 -5.17 9.00
CA ALA A 28 7.15 -3.93 9.38
C ALA A 28 8.65 -4.14 9.58
N GLU A 29 9.08 -5.30 10.06
CA GLU A 29 10.51 -5.55 10.34
C GLU A 29 11.34 -5.66 9.07
N THR A 30 10.82 -6.34 8.05
CA THR A 30 11.52 -6.52 6.77
C THR A 30 11.13 -5.48 5.74
N ALA A 31 10.19 -4.59 6.04
CA ALA A 31 9.69 -3.56 5.14
C ALA A 31 9.23 -4.14 3.80
N VAL A 32 8.27 -5.05 3.84
CA VAL A 32 7.66 -5.64 2.65
C VAL A 32 6.14 -5.49 2.70
N ALA A 33 5.52 -5.35 1.53
CA ALA A 33 4.07 -5.31 1.40
C ALA A 33 3.65 -5.79 0.01
N ARG A 34 2.51 -6.47 -0.03
CA ARG A 34 1.85 -6.91 -1.26
C ARG A 34 0.35 -6.70 -1.10
N HIS A 35 -0.30 -6.17 -2.10
CA HIS A 35 -1.75 -6.05 -2.09
C HIS A 35 -2.37 -6.78 -3.27
N ARG A 36 -3.60 -7.27 -3.05
CA ARG A 36 -4.38 -7.96 -4.06
C ARG A 36 -5.76 -7.35 -4.14
N CYS A 37 -6.18 -6.95 -5.33
CA CYS A 37 -7.52 -6.39 -5.54
C CYS A 37 -8.59 -7.43 -5.16
N MET A 38 -9.51 -7.04 -4.29
CA MET A 38 -10.61 -7.90 -3.85
C MET A 38 -11.54 -8.28 -5.00
N SER A 39 -11.71 -7.39 -5.97
CA SER A 39 -12.65 -7.58 -7.08
C SER A 39 -12.08 -8.44 -8.21
N CYS A 40 -10.84 -8.23 -8.63
CA CYS A 40 -10.27 -8.92 -9.79
C CYS A 40 -9.12 -9.88 -9.46
N GLY A 41 -8.59 -9.84 -8.24
CA GLY A 41 -7.50 -10.70 -7.82
C GLY A 41 -6.12 -10.28 -8.31
N ASP A 42 -6.01 -9.14 -9.01
CA ASP A 42 -4.73 -8.64 -9.47
C ASP A 42 -3.82 -8.30 -8.27
N SER A 43 -2.61 -8.85 -8.27
CA SER A 43 -1.67 -8.75 -7.15
C SER A 43 -0.47 -7.91 -7.53
N ARG A 44 0.00 -7.07 -6.60
CA ARG A 44 1.12 -6.19 -6.83
C ARG A 44 2.00 -6.07 -5.60
N ASP A 45 3.31 -6.20 -5.81
CA ASP A 45 4.30 -5.95 -4.77
C ASP A 45 4.59 -4.45 -4.67
N VAL A 46 4.66 -3.94 -3.44
CA VAL A 46 4.99 -2.54 -3.19
C VAL A 46 6.51 -2.37 -3.25
N LEU A 47 6.99 -1.52 -4.15
CA LEU A 47 8.41 -1.22 -4.33
C LEU A 47 9.24 -2.49 -4.56
N ASP A 48 10.26 -2.74 -3.73
CA ASP A 48 11.17 -3.88 -3.84
C ASP A 48 10.76 -5.08 -2.97
N SER A 49 9.51 -5.13 -2.53
CA SER A 49 9.03 -6.16 -1.60
C SER A 49 9.25 -7.59 -2.10
N ALA A 50 9.15 -7.81 -3.42
CA ALA A 50 9.37 -9.14 -3.99
C ALA A 50 10.78 -9.66 -3.73
N GLU A 51 11.79 -8.78 -3.68
CA GLU A 51 13.19 -9.14 -3.46
C GLU A 51 13.46 -9.60 -2.02
N HIS A 52 12.64 -9.17 -1.08
CA HIS A 52 12.80 -9.41 0.35
C HIS A 52 11.63 -10.18 0.94
N TRP A 53 10.80 -10.79 0.09
CA TRP A 53 9.54 -11.40 0.51
C TRP A 53 9.74 -12.54 1.49
N ASN A 54 9.13 -12.43 2.67
CA ASN A 54 9.23 -13.41 3.77
C ASN A 54 7.88 -14.03 4.15
N PHE A 55 6.90 -13.97 3.26
CA PHE A 55 5.57 -14.57 3.43
C PHE A 55 4.85 -14.10 4.70
N PRO A 56 4.66 -12.78 4.88
CA PRO A 56 3.93 -12.28 6.06
C PRO A 56 2.47 -12.72 6.02
N ARG A 57 1.82 -12.67 7.16
CA ARG A 57 0.40 -12.98 7.27
C ARG A 57 -0.43 -11.91 6.59
N MET A 58 -1.61 -12.32 6.08
CA MET A 58 -2.62 -11.39 5.61
C MET A 58 -3.08 -10.49 6.75
N TRP A 59 -3.18 -9.20 6.47
CA TRP A 59 -3.67 -8.23 7.42
C TRP A 59 -5.12 -8.52 7.80
N ALA A 60 -5.44 -8.34 9.09
CA ALA A 60 -6.78 -8.34 9.61
C ALA A 60 -6.95 -7.14 10.54
N CYS A 61 -8.11 -6.49 10.47
CA CYS A 61 -8.38 -5.32 11.30
C CYS A 61 -8.27 -5.67 12.80
N PRO A 62 -7.47 -4.94 13.57
CA PRO A 62 -7.31 -5.23 15.00
C PRO A 62 -8.59 -4.98 15.81
N SER A 63 -9.56 -4.23 15.25
CA SER A 63 -10.81 -3.93 15.93
C SER A 63 -11.95 -4.90 15.61
N CYS A 64 -12.08 -5.32 14.34
CA CYS A 64 -13.24 -6.13 13.91
C CYS A 64 -12.86 -7.38 13.11
N SER A 65 -11.58 -7.63 12.87
CA SER A 65 -11.06 -8.79 12.14
C SER A 65 -11.37 -8.82 10.64
N GLN A 66 -11.90 -7.73 10.05
CA GLN A 66 -12.10 -7.64 8.61
C GLN A 66 -10.75 -7.65 7.90
N SER A 67 -10.63 -8.41 6.81
CA SER A 67 -9.39 -8.50 6.03
C SER A 67 -9.36 -7.54 4.84
N ILE A 68 -10.47 -6.93 4.47
CA ILE A 68 -10.56 -6.02 3.33
C ILE A 68 -10.30 -4.59 3.80
N ALA A 69 -9.40 -3.91 3.10
CA ALA A 69 -8.98 -2.56 3.48
C ALA A 69 -8.76 -1.67 2.26
N GLU A 70 -8.87 -0.37 2.48
CA GLU A 70 -8.28 0.64 1.61
C GLU A 70 -6.83 0.85 2.07
N ILE A 71 -5.91 1.09 1.11
CA ILE A 71 -4.50 1.25 1.40
C ILE A 71 -4.09 2.69 1.14
N ALA A 72 -3.61 3.35 2.18
CA ALA A 72 -3.11 4.73 2.10
C ALA A 72 -1.58 4.72 2.17
N SER A 73 -0.97 5.51 1.30
CA SER A 73 0.48 5.71 1.27
C SER A 73 0.79 7.16 1.61
N GLY A 74 1.58 7.38 2.66
CA GLY A 74 2.09 8.69 3.01
C GLY A 74 3.52 8.85 2.48
N LEU A 75 3.70 9.76 1.52
CA LEU A 75 5.00 10.04 0.92
C LEU A 75 5.60 11.31 1.54
N HIS A 76 6.81 11.19 2.07
CA HIS A 76 7.56 12.34 2.56
C HIS A 76 8.53 12.78 1.46
N THR A 77 8.30 13.98 0.91
CA THR A 77 9.09 14.51 -0.19
C THR A 77 10.00 15.64 0.29
N ASP A 78 11.16 15.76 -0.35
CA ASP A 78 12.06 16.89 -0.16
C ASP A 78 11.60 18.10 -0.98
N GLU A 79 12.41 19.19 -0.95
CA GLU A 79 12.10 20.43 -1.70
C GLU A 79 12.11 20.26 -3.21
N HIS A 80 12.70 19.17 -3.72
CA HIS A 80 12.77 18.85 -5.16
C HIS A 80 11.70 17.85 -5.59
N GLY A 81 10.81 17.45 -4.68
CA GLY A 81 9.78 16.46 -4.97
C GLY A 81 10.25 15.01 -4.96
N ALA A 82 11.47 14.74 -4.49
CA ALA A 82 11.96 13.38 -4.34
C ALA A 82 11.50 12.77 -3.02
N VAL A 83 11.12 11.48 -3.04
CA VAL A 83 10.61 10.78 -1.88
C VAL A 83 11.75 10.12 -1.13
N SER A 84 11.89 10.45 0.16
CA SER A 84 12.89 9.85 1.05
C SER A 84 12.31 8.81 2.00
N TRP A 85 10.99 8.82 2.18
CA TRP A 85 10.30 7.92 3.10
C TRP A 85 8.85 7.72 2.65
N LEU A 86 8.37 6.49 2.80
CA LEU A 86 7.02 6.08 2.46
C LEU A 86 6.43 5.25 3.58
N ALA A 87 5.27 5.63 4.09
CA ALA A 87 4.54 4.84 5.07
C ALA A 87 3.26 4.27 4.45
N LEU A 88 2.97 3.00 4.72
CA LEU A 88 1.74 2.34 4.32
C LEU A 88 0.83 2.13 5.52
N ALA A 89 -0.46 2.38 5.34
CA ALA A 89 -1.49 2.10 6.33
C ALA A 89 -2.69 1.44 5.66
N ALA A 90 -3.37 0.57 6.41
CA ALA A 90 -4.64 -0.02 6.02
C ALA A 90 -5.78 0.65 6.77
N ARG A 91 -6.85 0.96 6.05
CA ARG A 91 -8.09 1.44 6.64
C ARG A 91 -9.17 0.38 6.45
N CYS A 92 -9.73 -0.13 7.55
CA CYS A 92 -10.77 -1.14 7.49
C CYS A 92 -12.01 -0.61 6.77
N VAL A 93 -12.52 -1.37 5.80
CA VAL A 93 -13.72 -0.97 5.05
C VAL A 93 -15.00 -1.06 5.88
N ASP A 94 -15.01 -1.84 6.95
CA ASP A 94 -16.19 -2.01 7.81
C ASP A 94 -16.24 -1.00 8.95
N CYS A 95 -15.18 -0.89 9.74
CA CYS A 95 -15.20 -0.05 10.94
C CYS A 95 -14.38 1.22 10.84
N GLY A 96 -13.61 1.40 9.77
CA GLY A 96 -12.80 2.60 9.55
C GLY A 96 -11.53 2.70 10.37
N THR A 97 -11.19 1.68 11.16
CA THR A 97 -9.93 1.66 11.92
C THR A 97 -8.73 1.75 10.97
N ILE A 98 -7.78 2.62 11.31
CA ILE A 98 -6.53 2.78 10.56
C ILE A 98 -5.41 2.08 11.31
N ASP A 99 -4.68 1.22 10.61
CA ASP A 99 -3.59 0.43 11.18
C ASP A 99 -2.34 0.60 10.30
N GLY A 100 -1.22 0.98 10.91
CA GLY A 100 0.07 1.08 10.22
C GLY A 100 0.57 -0.29 9.80
N LEU A 101 0.99 -0.43 8.55
CA LEU A 101 1.48 -1.70 8.00
C LEU A 101 3.00 -1.79 8.06
N THR A 102 3.68 -0.88 7.38
CA THR A 102 5.14 -0.82 7.31
C THR A 102 5.56 0.52 6.74
N ASP A 103 6.87 0.78 6.73
CA ASP A 103 7.44 1.94 6.07
C ASP A 103 8.70 1.56 5.29
N PHE A 104 9.05 2.42 4.34
CA PHE A 104 10.21 2.24 3.47
C PHE A 104 11.05 3.50 3.48
N THR A 105 12.37 3.34 3.64
CA THR A 105 13.34 4.40 3.45
C THR A 105 13.83 4.36 2.01
N LEU A 106 13.83 5.50 1.33
CA LEU A 106 14.18 5.60 -0.08
C LEU A 106 15.34 6.57 -0.29
N ASP A 107 16.12 6.35 -1.36
CA ASP A 107 17.23 7.22 -1.75
C ASP A 107 16.75 8.31 -2.72
N ALA A 108 16.01 9.30 -2.20
CA ALA A 108 15.56 10.47 -2.97
C ALA A 108 14.98 10.08 -4.34
N THR A 109 14.04 9.13 -4.35
CA THR A 109 13.41 8.63 -5.57
C THR A 109 12.34 9.60 -6.07
N PRO A 110 12.26 9.91 -7.38
CA PRO A 110 11.21 10.76 -7.91
C PRO A 110 9.81 10.26 -7.55
N ALA A 111 8.91 11.18 -7.17
CA ALA A 111 7.58 10.81 -6.69
C ALA A 111 6.76 10.03 -7.72
N ASP A 112 6.86 10.37 -9.00
CA ASP A 112 6.13 9.67 -10.06
C ASP A 112 6.62 8.21 -10.22
N GLU A 113 7.90 7.94 -10.02
CA GLU A 113 8.44 6.59 -10.02
C GLU A 113 7.91 5.78 -8.85
N VAL A 114 7.88 6.37 -7.65
CA VAL A 114 7.32 5.73 -6.46
C VAL A 114 5.85 5.38 -6.68
N LEU A 115 5.07 6.30 -7.22
CA LEU A 115 3.64 6.09 -7.48
C LEU A 115 3.38 4.92 -8.44
N ARG A 116 4.26 4.71 -9.43
CA ARG A 116 4.13 3.58 -10.35
C ARG A 116 4.43 2.23 -9.69
N ARG A 117 5.12 2.23 -8.55
CA ARG A 117 5.58 1.02 -7.85
C ARG A 117 4.78 0.71 -6.57
N LEU A 118 3.66 1.37 -6.40
CA LEU A 118 2.75 1.15 -5.25
C LEU A 118 1.66 0.12 -5.52
#